data_e417cb5ae0d83deaba8e85fd172c97e3
#
_entry.id   e417cb5ae0d83deaba8e85fd172c97e3
#
_cell.length_a   1.000
_cell.length_b   1.000
_cell.length_c   1.000
_cell.angle_alpha   90.00
_cell.angle_beta   90.00
_cell.angle_gamma   90.00
#
_symmetry.space_group_name_H-M   'P 1'
#
loop_
_entity.id
_entity.type
_entity.pdbx_description
1 polymer ?
#
loop_
_entity_poly.entity_id
_entity_poly.type
_entity_poly.pdbx_seq_one_letter_code
_entity_poly.pdbx_strand_id
1 'polypeptide(L)'
;VGADGPNFPFIYSESIYRIFDIDQHGGVSAMLETTVDDLVSPRLTATQQAVLEQVVDLSVDLSPGALIDEAIERAGVSDFGSDDFRPRLDMYAAAIDADGGNTNLNRINLRQRIIRLLTQRLLLTDLLRRHPEIHDIEIERPIIVVGLPRSGTTHLVNLIAADHRRRALPYWESQEPFPLRGEGPSVDGTDPRFARCAAEHEGARVMVPLLQAMHDRFPAAIEEEVELLDLDFASYVLEWHARVPSWRDFYYGLDQNEHYAYLRTILKALTFLRGPRTWVLKSPQHCEQLGPLINTFSDATVAFTHRDPVAVIQSAVTMLAYGDRIRRHDVDPESLVDYWTDRVETLLRACVRDRDLIPANQSLDIAFHDLNGKELTILEKLYGHNGTDMTGEAKAAFGAYLAGNPRGKHGRMRYELERHFSRSPEDIRSRFDFYFERFDVRKEQ
;
A
#
# COMPACT_ATOMS: atom_id res chain seq x y z
N VAL A 1 28.15 -1.99 36.22
CA VAL A 1 27.00 -2.78 36.61
C VAL A 1 25.99 -2.59 35.49
N GLY A 2 25.91 -3.59 34.62
CA GLY A 2 25.12 -3.57 33.40
C GLY A 2 23.61 -3.62 33.69
N ALA A 3 22.89 -2.94 32.84
CA ALA A 3 21.45 -3.18 32.62
C ALA A 3 21.33 -3.70 31.17
N ASP A 4 21.39 -5.02 31.02
CA ASP A 4 20.97 -5.71 29.81
C ASP A 4 19.44 -5.60 29.74
N GLY A 5 18.95 -4.61 28.99
CA GLY A 5 17.59 -4.63 28.49
C GLY A 5 17.46 -5.78 27.47
N PRO A 6 16.30 -6.45 27.37
CA PRO A 6 16.13 -7.56 26.45
C PRO A 6 16.33 -7.05 25.03
N ASN A 7 17.45 -7.44 24.42
CA ASN A 7 17.69 -7.36 22.99
C ASN A 7 16.63 -8.27 22.33
N PHE A 8 15.58 -7.68 21.78
CA PHE A 8 14.60 -8.42 20.98
C PHE A 8 15.22 -8.68 19.61
N PRO A 9 15.73 -9.90 19.34
CA PRO A 9 16.09 -10.26 17.98
C PRO A 9 14.80 -10.25 17.15
N PHE A 10 14.89 -9.80 15.94
CA PHE A 10 13.86 -9.96 14.92
C PHE A 10 13.25 -11.37 15.03
N ILE A 11 12.01 -11.48 15.55
CA ILE A 11 11.30 -12.76 15.66
C ILE A 11 11.12 -13.41 14.29
N TYR A 12 11.40 -12.69 13.21
CA TYR A 12 11.34 -13.14 11.82
C TYR A 12 12.68 -13.60 11.22
N SER A 13 13.88 -13.41 11.84
CA SER A 13 15.12 -13.60 11.09
C SER A 13 15.84 -14.93 11.26
N GLU A 14 15.77 -15.64 12.39
CA GLU A 14 16.52 -16.91 12.52
C GLU A 14 15.74 -18.12 13.04
N SER A 15 14.72 -17.92 13.88
CA SER A 15 13.97 -19.05 14.46
C SER A 15 12.98 -19.67 13.47
N ILE A 16 12.46 -18.90 12.51
CA ILE A 16 11.52 -19.39 11.49
C ILE A 16 12.24 -20.19 10.40
N TYR A 17 13.47 -19.82 10.02
CA TYR A 17 14.24 -20.57 9.02
C TYR A 17 14.59 -22.02 9.44
N ARG A 18 14.57 -22.36 10.71
CA ARG A 18 14.87 -23.70 11.20
C ARG A 18 13.67 -24.67 11.21
N ILE A 19 12.46 -24.18 10.92
CA ILE A 19 11.23 -24.98 11.02
C ILE A 19 10.73 -25.49 9.67
N PHE A 20 11.20 -24.91 8.54
CA PHE A 20 10.62 -25.18 7.22
C PHE A 20 11.60 -25.72 6.21
N ASP A 21 11.56 -27.07 6.05
CA ASP A 21 12.00 -27.76 4.85
C ASP A 21 10.75 -27.86 3.93
N ILE A 22 10.63 -26.96 2.94
CA ILE A 22 9.47 -26.92 2.04
C ILE A 22 9.91 -27.34 0.64
N ASP A 23 9.40 -28.46 0.19
CA ASP A 23 9.50 -29.01 -1.16
C ASP A 23 8.98 -28.02 -2.22
N GLN A 24 9.85 -27.62 -3.14
CA GLN A 24 9.55 -26.79 -4.31
C GLN A 24 9.06 -27.66 -5.47
N HIS A 25 7.83 -28.14 -5.48
CA HIS A 25 7.20 -28.64 -6.71
C HIS A 25 5.68 -28.41 -6.68
N GLY A 26 5.22 -27.32 -7.30
CA GLY A 26 3.81 -27.05 -7.59
C GLY A 26 3.61 -26.85 -9.09
N GLY A 27 3.15 -27.87 -9.78
CA GLY A 27 2.75 -27.82 -11.18
C GLY A 27 1.55 -26.89 -11.42
N VAL A 28 1.47 -26.29 -12.63
CA VAL A 28 0.37 -25.47 -13.12
C VAL A 28 -0.92 -26.30 -13.08
N SER A 29 -1.82 -25.99 -12.14
CA SER A 29 -3.17 -26.55 -12.07
C SER A 29 -4.18 -25.52 -12.53
N ALA A 30 -5.25 -26.00 -13.18
CA ALA A 30 -6.39 -25.23 -13.70
C ALA A 30 -6.88 -24.15 -12.72
N MET A 31 -7.52 -23.08 -13.25
CA MET A 31 -8.08 -21.95 -12.47
C MET A 31 -8.91 -22.47 -11.29
N LEU A 32 -8.28 -22.64 -10.13
CA LEU A 32 -8.95 -22.98 -8.88
C LEU A 32 -9.58 -21.70 -8.34
N GLU A 33 -10.92 -21.73 -8.23
CA GLU A 33 -11.66 -20.72 -7.50
C GLU A 33 -11.44 -20.99 -6.00
N THR A 34 -10.93 -20.00 -5.29
CA THR A 34 -10.65 -20.12 -3.85
C THR A 34 -11.68 -19.30 -3.07
N THR A 35 -12.26 -19.92 -2.05
CA THR A 35 -13.21 -19.28 -1.12
C THR A 35 -12.63 -19.34 0.29
N VAL A 36 -12.79 -18.27 1.07
CA VAL A 36 -12.49 -18.28 2.51
C VAL A 36 -13.78 -18.60 3.25
N ASP A 37 -13.92 -19.80 3.78
CA ASP A 37 -15.15 -20.29 4.41
C ASP A 37 -15.19 -20.07 5.95
N ASP A 38 -14.10 -19.61 6.53
CA ASP A 38 -13.89 -19.45 7.98
C ASP A 38 -13.63 -18.00 8.42
N LEU A 39 -14.12 -17.00 7.67
CA LEU A 39 -13.87 -15.58 7.97
C LEU A 39 -14.41 -15.16 9.35
N VAL A 40 -15.62 -15.60 9.69
CA VAL A 40 -16.31 -15.21 10.95
C VAL A 40 -15.75 -15.97 12.16
N SER A 41 -15.30 -17.21 11.96
CA SER A 41 -14.75 -18.07 13.01
C SER A 41 -13.48 -18.74 12.49
N PRO A 42 -12.34 -18.03 12.52
CA PRO A 42 -11.11 -18.51 11.92
C PRO A 42 -10.59 -19.80 12.55
N ARG A 43 -10.22 -20.75 11.69
CA ARG A 43 -9.51 -21.96 12.08
C ARG A 43 -8.02 -21.72 11.93
N LEU A 44 -7.37 -21.43 13.04
CA LEU A 44 -5.93 -21.17 13.05
C LEU A 44 -5.13 -22.47 12.84
N THR A 45 -4.07 -22.36 12.05
CA THR A 45 -3.07 -23.44 11.93
C THR A 45 -2.26 -23.57 13.22
N ALA A 46 -1.61 -24.72 13.42
CA ALA A 46 -0.73 -24.93 14.57
C ALA A 46 0.38 -23.85 14.66
N THR A 47 0.92 -23.41 13.52
CA THR A 47 1.93 -22.35 13.47
C THR A 47 1.37 -21.00 13.90
N GLN A 48 0.18 -20.62 13.41
CA GLN A 48 -0.48 -19.37 13.81
C GLN A 48 -0.75 -19.36 15.32
N GLN A 49 -1.26 -20.48 15.89
CA GLN A 49 -1.51 -20.63 17.31
C GLN A 49 -0.22 -20.48 18.12
N ALA A 50 0.83 -21.22 17.75
CA ALA A 50 2.12 -21.18 18.44
C ALA A 50 2.73 -19.77 18.47
N VAL A 51 2.65 -19.02 17.34
CA VAL A 51 3.16 -17.63 17.29
C VAL A 51 2.33 -16.71 18.19
N LEU A 52 1.00 -16.82 18.17
CA LEU A 52 0.13 -16.01 19.03
C LEU A 52 0.38 -16.30 20.53
N GLU A 53 0.51 -17.57 20.90
CA GLU A 53 0.83 -18.00 22.27
C GLU A 53 2.20 -17.49 22.74
N GLN A 54 3.20 -17.50 21.86
CA GLN A 54 4.56 -17.04 22.18
C GLN A 54 4.61 -15.55 22.57
N VAL A 55 3.72 -14.73 22.02
CA VAL A 55 3.74 -13.28 22.21
C VAL A 55 2.65 -12.77 23.17
N VAL A 56 1.77 -13.64 23.68
CA VAL A 56 0.58 -13.25 24.44
C VAL A 56 0.89 -12.42 25.70
N ASP A 57 2.00 -12.73 26.39
CA ASP A 57 2.41 -12.08 27.64
C ASP A 57 3.43 -10.94 27.41
N LEU A 58 3.79 -10.62 26.17
CA LEU A 58 4.74 -9.56 25.90
C LEU A 58 4.11 -8.18 26.11
N SER A 59 4.81 -7.32 26.85
CA SER A 59 4.43 -5.90 26.96
C SER A 59 4.89 -5.15 25.70
N VAL A 60 3.98 -4.45 25.05
CA VAL A 60 4.25 -3.67 23.82
C VAL A 60 4.02 -2.21 24.12
N ASP A 61 5.12 -1.46 24.27
CA ASP A 61 5.10 -0.01 24.49
C ASP A 61 4.95 0.72 23.15
N LEU A 62 3.83 1.43 22.99
CA LEU A 62 3.51 2.28 21.84
C LEU A 62 3.61 3.76 22.18
N SER A 63 4.21 4.12 23.33
CA SER A 63 4.42 5.53 23.66
C SER A 63 5.29 6.22 22.61
N PRO A 64 4.91 7.41 22.12
CA PRO A 64 5.65 8.12 21.09
C PRO A 64 7.12 8.34 21.45
N GLY A 65 7.44 8.58 22.72
CA GLY A 65 8.82 8.73 23.20
C GLY A 65 9.64 7.47 22.95
N ALA A 66 9.17 6.30 23.39
CA ALA A 66 9.88 5.03 23.20
C ALA A 66 10.04 4.67 21.70
N LEU A 67 9.05 4.98 20.88
CA LEU A 67 9.11 4.77 19.42
C LEU A 67 10.16 5.65 18.76
N ILE A 68 10.24 6.93 19.15
CA ILE A 68 11.21 7.90 18.65
C ILE A 68 12.62 7.51 19.08
N ASP A 69 12.83 7.15 20.34
CA ASP A 69 14.15 6.78 20.88
C ASP A 69 14.72 5.56 20.14
N GLU A 70 13.90 4.52 19.91
CA GLU A 70 14.34 3.35 19.14
C GLU A 70 14.61 3.69 17.67
N ALA A 71 13.82 4.57 17.06
CA ALA A 71 14.07 5.00 15.69
C ALA A 71 15.39 5.77 15.55
N ILE A 72 15.72 6.62 16.52
CA ILE A 72 17.02 7.34 16.61
C ILE A 72 18.17 6.34 16.73
N GLU A 73 18.05 5.33 17.59
CA GLU A 73 19.05 4.27 17.75
C GLU A 73 19.29 3.53 16.43
N ARG A 74 18.20 3.13 15.75
CA ARG A 74 18.29 2.41 14.46
C ARG A 74 18.87 3.26 13.33
N ALA A 75 18.48 4.53 13.25
CA ALA A 75 18.96 5.43 12.20
C ALA A 75 20.40 5.88 12.43
N GLY A 76 20.87 5.92 13.68
CA GLY A 76 22.16 6.51 14.09
C GLY A 76 22.22 8.02 13.88
N VAL A 77 21.07 8.69 13.77
CA VAL A 77 20.88 10.15 13.66
C VAL A 77 19.61 10.54 14.40
N SER A 78 19.51 11.80 14.87
CA SER A 78 18.41 12.26 15.73
C SER A 78 17.64 13.46 15.18
N ASP A 79 18.03 14.00 14.04
CA ASP A 79 17.40 15.17 13.43
C ASP A 79 16.25 14.74 12.51
N PHE A 80 15.01 15.00 12.93
CA PHE A 80 13.81 14.73 12.13
C PHE A 80 13.48 15.85 11.11
N GLY A 81 14.24 16.96 11.12
CA GLY A 81 13.88 18.18 10.40
C GLY A 81 12.74 18.91 11.12
N SER A 82 11.55 18.91 10.55
CA SER A 82 10.34 19.45 11.20
C SER A 82 9.77 18.47 12.23
N ASP A 83 9.29 19.02 13.35
CA ASP A 83 8.54 18.26 14.38
C ASP A 83 7.02 18.21 14.12
N ASP A 84 6.57 18.68 12.98
CA ASP A 84 5.15 18.77 12.60
C ASP A 84 4.44 17.41 12.50
N PHE A 85 5.18 16.31 12.32
CA PHE A 85 4.64 14.95 12.30
C PHE A 85 4.22 14.44 13.69
N ARG A 86 4.73 15.02 14.80
CA ARG A 86 4.50 14.51 16.16
C ARG A 86 3.02 14.45 16.55
N PRO A 87 2.19 15.48 16.32
CA PRO A 87 0.77 15.38 16.64
C PRO A 87 0.06 14.24 15.87
N ARG A 88 0.51 13.95 14.65
CA ARG A 88 -0.03 12.86 13.82
C ARG A 88 0.40 11.49 14.36
N LEU A 89 1.67 11.35 14.77
CA LEU A 89 2.18 10.16 15.46
C LEU A 89 1.46 9.92 16.78
N ASP A 90 1.31 10.97 17.61
CA ASP A 90 0.64 10.88 18.91
C ASP A 90 -0.80 10.40 18.76
N MET A 91 -1.54 10.98 17.78
CA MET A 91 -2.91 10.58 17.50
C MET A 91 -3.03 9.13 17.00
N TYR A 92 -2.11 8.70 16.12
CA TYR A 92 -2.12 7.33 15.60
C TYR A 92 -1.78 6.30 16.68
N ALA A 93 -0.74 6.55 17.47
CA ALA A 93 -0.35 5.70 18.58
C ALA A 93 -1.47 5.58 19.63
N ALA A 94 -2.07 6.71 20.00
CA ALA A 94 -3.21 6.72 20.94
C ALA A 94 -4.44 5.97 20.40
N ALA A 95 -4.72 6.08 19.09
CA ALA A 95 -5.81 5.35 18.45
C ALA A 95 -5.58 3.83 18.46
N ILE A 96 -4.33 3.37 18.28
CA ILE A 96 -3.97 1.94 18.37
C ILE A 96 -4.12 1.47 19.83
N ASP A 97 -3.65 2.24 20.80
CA ASP A 97 -3.74 1.88 22.22
C ASP A 97 -5.18 1.82 22.74
N ALA A 98 -6.05 2.67 22.22
CA ALA A 98 -7.47 2.68 22.56
C ALA A 98 -8.23 1.46 22.00
N ASP A 99 -7.70 0.78 20.98
CA ASP A 99 -8.30 -0.43 20.40
C ASP A 99 -7.88 -1.70 21.17
N GLY A 100 -8.65 -2.07 22.16
CA GLY A 100 -8.43 -3.31 22.94
C GLY A 100 -8.63 -4.61 22.17
N GLY A 101 -9.05 -4.57 20.90
CA GLY A 101 -9.24 -5.77 20.08
C GLY A 101 -7.96 -6.29 19.41
N ASN A 102 -6.84 -5.54 19.46
CA ASN A 102 -5.59 -5.97 18.86
C ASN A 102 -4.92 -7.11 19.64
N THR A 103 -4.48 -8.18 18.96
CA THR A 103 -3.56 -9.16 19.55
C THR A 103 -2.21 -8.52 19.82
N ASN A 104 -1.42 -9.09 20.74
CA ASN A 104 -0.04 -8.63 20.95
C ASN A 104 0.82 -8.79 19.70
N LEU A 105 0.56 -9.78 18.85
CA LEU A 105 1.23 -9.91 17.54
C LEU A 105 0.97 -8.68 16.67
N ASN A 106 -0.29 -8.22 16.59
CA ASN A 106 -0.59 -7.02 15.80
C ASN A 106 0.04 -5.77 16.41
N ARG A 107 0.02 -5.62 17.74
CA ARG A 107 0.67 -4.49 18.43
C ARG A 107 2.17 -4.46 18.17
N ILE A 108 2.85 -5.61 18.17
CA ILE A 108 4.27 -5.74 17.81
C ILE A 108 4.50 -5.29 16.36
N ASN A 109 3.68 -5.78 15.42
CA ASN A 109 3.80 -5.42 14.01
C ASN A 109 3.59 -3.92 13.77
N LEU A 110 2.59 -3.32 14.42
CA LEU A 110 2.32 -1.87 14.34
C LEU A 110 3.48 -1.06 14.92
N ARG A 111 4.02 -1.50 16.08
CA ARG A 111 5.19 -0.88 16.68
C ARG A 111 6.40 -0.88 15.75
N GLN A 112 6.72 -2.04 15.16
CA GLN A 112 7.85 -2.16 14.23
C GLN A 112 7.62 -1.31 12.97
N ARG A 113 6.38 -1.25 12.46
CA ARG A 113 6.05 -0.36 11.33
C ARG A 113 6.30 1.10 11.69
N ILE A 114 5.81 1.59 12.83
CA ILE A 114 5.99 2.98 13.26
C ILE A 114 7.48 3.31 13.41
N ILE A 115 8.25 2.44 14.05
CA ILE A 115 9.70 2.64 14.21
C ILE A 115 10.40 2.70 12.84
N ARG A 116 10.01 1.83 11.90
CA ARG A 116 10.54 1.87 10.53
C ARG A 116 10.22 3.20 9.84
N LEU A 117 8.99 3.70 9.93
CA LEU A 117 8.58 4.98 9.36
C LEU A 117 9.40 6.14 9.93
N LEU A 118 9.56 6.19 11.25
CA LEU A 118 10.38 7.20 11.94
C LEU A 118 11.86 7.11 11.55
N THR A 119 12.39 5.89 11.46
CA THR A 119 13.77 5.64 10.99
C THR A 119 13.97 6.18 9.58
N GLN A 120 13.03 5.90 8.67
CA GLN A 120 13.12 6.36 7.28
C GLN A 120 12.98 7.89 7.17
N ARG A 121 12.18 8.52 8.03
CA ARG A 121 12.11 10.00 8.12
C ARG A 121 13.45 10.60 8.52
N LEU A 122 14.10 10.05 9.54
CA LEU A 122 15.45 10.47 9.99
C LEU A 122 16.48 10.33 8.87
N LEU A 123 16.47 9.20 8.16
CA LEU A 123 17.42 8.95 7.07
C LEU A 123 17.18 9.88 5.88
N LEU A 124 15.92 10.22 5.56
CA LEU A 124 15.61 11.24 4.56
C LEU A 124 16.18 12.60 4.95
N THR A 125 15.94 13.04 6.17
CA THR A 125 16.44 14.33 6.66
C THR A 125 17.97 14.39 6.61
N ASP A 126 18.65 13.33 7.06
CA ASP A 126 20.12 13.24 6.97
C ASP A 126 20.62 13.26 5.51
N LEU A 127 19.92 12.56 4.61
CA LEU A 127 20.25 12.54 3.18
C LEU A 127 20.11 13.93 2.56
N LEU A 128 18.99 14.62 2.79
CA LEU A 128 18.75 15.97 2.28
C LEU A 128 19.79 16.99 2.80
N ARG A 129 20.20 16.85 4.05
CA ARG A 129 21.23 17.72 4.64
C ARG A 129 22.61 17.49 4.03
N ARG A 130 22.96 16.25 3.72
CA ARG A 130 24.25 15.91 3.06
C ARG A 130 24.26 16.24 1.58
N HIS A 131 23.09 16.23 0.94
CA HIS A 131 22.89 16.38 -0.49
C HIS A 131 21.80 17.42 -0.79
N PRO A 132 22.05 18.72 -0.50
CA PRO A 132 21.06 19.78 -0.74
C PRO A 132 20.66 19.91 -2.23
N GLU A 133 21.51 19.46 -3.15
CA GLU A 133 21.20 19.39 -4.60
C GLU A 133 19.98 18.53 -4.93
N ILE A 134 19.51 17.68 -4.01
CA ILE A 134 18.27 16.91 -4.18
C ILE A 134 17.06 17.84 -4.36
N HIS A 135 17.09 19.01 -3.70
CA HIS A 135 16.00 19.99 -3.82
C HIS A 135 15.85 20.56 -5.22
N ASP A 136 16.93 20.56 -6.03
CA ASP A 136 16.94 21.06 -7.40
C ASP A 136 16.44 20.02 -8.44
N ILE A 137 16.26 18.75 -8.01
CA ILE A 137 15.72 17.71 -8.89
C ILE A 137 14.25 18.00 -9.19
N GLU A 138 13.86 17.94 -10.47
CA GLU A 138 12.47 18.07 -10.87
C GLU A 138 11.83 16.70 -11.10
N ILE A 139 10.58 16.56 -10.67
CA ILE A 139 9.72 15.41 -10.99
C ILE A 139 8.81 15.85 -12.13
N GLU A 140 9.22 15.51 -13.33
CA GLU A 140 8.59 15.98 -14.56
C GLU A 140 7.59 14.98 -15.11
N ARG A 141 6.38 15.48 -15.43
CA ARG A 141 5.34 14.79 -16.22
C ARG A 141 5.07 13.35 -15.74
N PRO A 142 4.87 13.10 -14.44
CA PRO A 142 4.55 11.76 -13.98
C PRO A 142 3.21 11.30 -14.55
N ILE A 143 3.08 9.98 -14.77
CA ILE A 143 1.79 9.37 -15.03
C ILE A 143 1.27 8.84 -13.70
N ILE A 144 0.09 9.29 -13.29
CA ILE A 144 -0.48 8.96 -11.99
C ILE A 144 -1.78 8.18 -12.18
N VAL A 145 -1.85 6.97 -11.66
CA VAL A 145 -3.04 6.12 -11.70
C VAL A 145 -3.86 6.35 -10.42
N VAL A 146 -5.08 6.83 -10.59
CA VAL A 146 -6.02 7.13 -9.51
C VAL A 146 -7.21 6.17 -9.60
N GLY A 147 -7.58 5.57 -8.50
CA GLY A 147 -8.75 4.69 -8.43
C GLY A 147 -8.76 3.83 -7.18
N LEU A 148 -9.94 3.32 -6.85
CA LEU A 148 -10.10 2.45 -5.69
C LEU A 148 -9.21 1.19 -5.80
N PRO A 149 -8.83 0.58 -4.68
CA PRO A 149 -8.22 -0.75 -4.69
C PRO A 149 -9.07 -1.71 -5.51
N ARG A 150 -8.47 -2.66 -6.23
CA ARG A 150 -9.19 -3.67 -7.03
C ARG A 150 -9.92 -3.11 -8.27
N SER A 151 -9.76 -1.85 -8.63
CA SER A 151 -10.32 -1.26 -9.86
C SER A 151 -9.43 -1.41 -11.10
N GLY A 152 -8.38 -2.26 -11.02
CA GLY A 152 -7.45 -2.47 -12.14
C GLY A 152 -6.22 -1.56 -12.11
N THR A 153 -6.07 -0.72 -11.08
CA THR A 153 -4.94 0.20 -10.91
C THR A 153 -3.58 -0.53 -10.96
N THR A 154 -3.45 -1.67 -10.27
CA THR A 154 -2.20 -2.45 -10.27
C THR A 154 -1.86 -3.00 -11.65
N HIS A 155 -2.84 -3.47 -12.43
CA HIS A 155 -2.61 -3.91 -13.80
C HIS A 155 -2.12 -2.75 -14.68
N LEU A 156 -2.78 -1.60 -14.59
CA LEU A 156 -2.43 -0.43 -15.39
C LEU A 156 -1.05 0.14 -15.04
N VAL A 157 -0.71 0.29 -13.74
CA VAL A 157 0.61 0.80 -13.34
C VAL A 157 1.74 -0.12 -13.77
N ASN A 158 1.57 -1.45 -13.64
CA ASN A 158 2.55 -2.43 -14.08
C ASN A 158 2.73 -2.41 -15.60
N LEU A 159 1.64 -2.24 -16.34
CA LEU A 159 1.67 -2.16 -17.80
C LEU A 159 2.43 -0.90 -18.26
N ILE A 160 2.16 0.27 -17.65
CA ILE A 160 2.88 1.50 -17.97
C ILE A 160 4.36 1.38 -17.58
N ALA A 161 4.66 0.76 -16.44
CA ALA A 161 6.03 0.56 -15.95
C ALA A 161 6.85 -0.46 -16.76
N ALA A 162 6.21 -1.23 -17.64
CA ALA A 162 6.92 -2.09 -18.59
C ALA A 162 7.77 -1.28 -19.60
N ASP A 163 7.46 -0.01 -19.83
CA ASP A 163 8.34 0.91 -20.58
C ASP A 163 9.56 1.27 -19.71
N HIS A 164 10.74 0.84 -20.09
CA HIS A 164 12.00 1.04 -19.37
C HIS A 164 12.37 2.51 -19.09
N ARG A 165 11.78 3.47 -19.80
CA ARG A 165 11.94 4.91 -19.59
C ARG A 165 11.16 5.39 -18.36
N ARG A 166 10.23 4.56 -17.87
CA ARG A 166 9.42 4.83 -16.71
C ARG A 166 10.02 4.22 -15.45
N ARG A 167 9.66 4.78 -14.33
CA ARG A 167 10.02 4.29 -13.01
C ARG A 167 8.79 4.13 -12.15
N ALA A 168 8.61 2.95 -11.57
CA ALA A 168 7.64 2.68 -10.53
C ALA A 168 8.34 2.37 -9.21
N LEU A 169 7.59 2.40 -8.12
CA LEU A 169 8.06 2.13 -6.77
C LEU A 169 7.93 0.61 -6.49
N PRO A 170 9.02 -0.16 -6.32
CA PRO A 170 8.93 -1.55 -5.90
C PRO A 170 8.61 -1.63 -4.40
N TYR A 171 7.94 -2.70 -3.97
CA TYR A 171 7.47 -2.89 -2.60
C TYR A 171 8.60 -2.80 -1.56
N TRP A 172 9.76 -3.41 -1.82
CA TRP A 172 10.89 -3.31 -0.89
C TRP A 172 11.37 -1.87 -0.68
N GLU A 173 11.32 -1.02 -1.72
CA GLU A 173 11.71 0.39 -1.67
C GLU A 173 10.60 1.26 -1.04
N SER A 174 9.32 0.85 -1.14
CA SER A 174 8.23 1.55 -0.44
C SER A 174 8.31 1.35 1.07
N GLN A 175 8.82 0.21 1.52
CA GLN A 175 8.97 -0.10 2.94
C GLN A 175 10.21 0.57 3.56
N GLU A 176 11.32 0.57 2.85
CA GLU A 176 12.58 1.19 3.28
C GLU A 176 13.19 1.99 2.12
N PRO A 177 12.68 3.22 1.84
CA PRO A 177 13.16 4.03 0.72
C PRO A 177 14.62 4.44 0.84
N PHE A 178 15.15 4.58 2.06
CA PHE A 178 16.50 5.05 2.29
C PHE A 178 17.34 3.98 3.01
N PRO A 179 18.59 3.70 2.56
CA PRO A 179 19.47 2.75 3.22
C PRO A 179 19.91 3.27 4.60
N LEU A 180 20.13 2.36 5.54
CA LEU A 180 20.77 2.70 6.81
C LEU A 180 22.17 3.27 6.58
N ARG A 181 22.67 4.04 7.53
CA ARG A 181 24.03 4.63 7.43
C ARG A 181 25.09 3.54 7.36
N GLY A 182 25.93 3.62 6.33
CA GLY A 182 26.97 2.62 6.08
C GLY A 182 26.49 1.32 5.44
N GLU A 183 25.17 1.18 5.19
CA GLU A 183 24.63 0.03 4.49
C GLU A 183 24.88 0.16 2.99
N GLY A 184 25.35 -0.90 2.39
CA GLY A 184 25.57 -1.04 0.95
C GLY A 184 25.21 -2.43 0.48
N PRO A 185 25.23 -2.69 -0.83
CA PRO A 185 24.94 -4.02 -1.37
C PRO A 185 25.78 -5.10 -0.72
N SER A 186 25.20 -6.25 -0.49
CA SER A 186 25.89 -7.46 -0.03
C SER A 186 26.90 -7.95 -1.08
N VAL A 187 27.71 -8.97 -0.72
CA VAL A 187 28.77 -9.50 -1.60
C VAL A 187 28.23 -10.02 -2.95
N ASP A 188 26.99 -10.53 -2.96
CA ASP A 188 26.29 -10.96 -4.18
C ASP A 188 25.60 -9.84 -4.95
N GLY A 189 25.73 -8.59 -4.49
CA GLY A 189 25.11 -7.40 -5.11
C GLY A 189 23.66 -7.17 -4.70
N THR A 190 23.08 -7.98 -3.80
CA THR A 190 21.70 -7.80 -3.31
C THR A 190 21.62 -6.59 -2.37
N ASP A 191 20.59 -5.75 -2.55
CA ASP A 191 20.30 -4.67 -1.62
C ASP A 191 19.77 -5.27 -0.29
N PRO A 192 20.37 -4.94 0.88
CA PRO A 192 19.94 -5.49 2.17
C PRO A 192 18.47 -5.22 2.49
N ARG A 193 17.92 -4.09 2.03
CA ARG A 193 16.49 -3.74 2.19
C ARG A 193 15.60 -4.72 1.43
N PHE A 194 16.01 -5.15 0.22
CA PHE A 194 15.32 -6.20 -0.52
C PHE A 194 15.33 -7.53 0.24
N ALA A 195 16.46 -7.90 0.82
CA ALA A 195 16.57 -9.14 1.59
C ALA A 195 15.67 -9.11 2.85
N ARG A 196 15.62 -7.99 3.58
CA ARG A 196 14.69 -7.81 4.71
C ARG A 196 13.24 -7.93 4.28
N CYS A 197 12.86 -7.23 3.22
CA CYS A 197 11.52 -7.31 2.67
C CYS A 197 11.14 -8.73 2.21
N ALA A 198 12.09 -9.48 1.62
CA ALA A 198 11.88 -10.87 1.22
C ALA A 198 11.62 -11.78 2.42
N ALA A 199 12.33 -11.58 3.52
CA ALA A 199 12.13 -12.33 4.76
C ALA A 199 10.76 -12.02 5.39
N GLU A 200 10.34 -10.74 5.44
CA GLU A 200 9.00 -10.34 5.91
C GLU A 200 7.89 -10.96 5.04
N HIS A 201 8.08 -10.94 3.71
CA HIS A 201 7.13 -11.53 2.77
C HIS A 201 6.96 -13.04 3.01
N GLU A 202 8.06 -13.78 3.22
CA GLU A 202 8.00 -15.22 3.52
C GLU A 202 7.28 -15.50 4.85
N GLY A 203 7.54 -14.69 5.88
CA GLY A 203 6.80 -14.76 7.14
C GLY A 203 5.29 -14.55 6.95
N ALA A 204 4.91 -13.56 6.14
CA ALA A 204 3.51 -13.30 5.83
C ALA A 204 2.86 -14.46 5.05
N ARG A 205 3.60 -15.13 4.15
CA ARG A 205 3.12 -16.34 3.44
C ARG A 205 2.73 -17.45 4.39
N VAL A 206 3.48 -17.63 5.46
CA VAL A 206 3.20 -18.65 6.47
C VAL A 206 2.00 -18.25 7.34
N MET A 207 1.95 -16.97 7.75
CA MET A 207 0.95 -16.50 8.69
C MET A 207 -0.43 -16.22 8.05
N VAL A 208 -0.46 -15.78 6.79
CA VAL A 208 -1.70 -15.46 6.07
C VAL A 208 -1.62 -15.90 4.59
N PRO A 209 -1.55 -17.21 4.32
CA PRO A 209 -1.22 -17.74 3.00
C PRO A 209 -2.19 -17.31 1.88
N LEU A 210 -3.49 -17.15 2.16
CA LEU A 210 -4.46 -16.73 1.15
C LEU A 210 -4.38 -15.24 0.81
N LEU A 211 -3.68 -14.44 1.63
CA LEU A 211 -3.51 -13.02 1.36
C LEU A 211 -2.80 -12.77 0.03
N GLN A 212 -1.89 -13.66 -0.37
CA GLN A 212 -1.19 -13.56 -1.65
C GLN A 212 -2.12 -13.71 -2.86
N ALA A 213 -3.11 -14.61 -2.78
CA ALA A 213 -4.12 -14.75 -3.83
C ALA A 213 -5.01 -13.51 -3.95
N MET A 214 -5.16 -12.74 -2.87
CA MET A 214 -5.94 -11.51 -2.83
C MET A 214 -5.09 -10.29 -3.23
N HIS A 215 -3.88 -10.18 -2.70
CA HIS A 215 -2.96 -9.06 -2.94
C HIS A 215 -1.51 -9.51 -2.68
N ASP A 216 -0.82 -9.95 -3.72
CA ASP A 216 0.55 -10.42 -3.61
C ASP A 216 1.53 -9.23 -3.58
N ARG A 217 2.23 -9.10 -2.45
CA ARG A 217 3.23 -8.06 -2.18
C ARG A 217 4.63 -8.66 -2.12
N PHE A 218 5.05 -9.38 -3.18
CA PHE A 218 6.44 -9.81 -3.23
C PHE A 218 7.40 -8.62 -3.39
N PRO A 219 8.66 -8.72 -2.98
CA PRO A 219 9.56 -7.55 -2.86
C PRO A 219 9.69 -6.69 -4.11
N ALA A 220 9.69 -7.29 -5.30
CA ALA A 220 9.80 -6.58 -6.57
C ALA A 220 8.42 -6.17 -7.15
N ALA A 221 7.30 -6.45 -6.49
CA ALA A 221 5.98 -5.99 -6.94
C ALA A 221 5.95 -4.46 -6.96
N ILE A 222 5.25 -3.88 -7.95
CA ILE A 222 5.04 -2.43 -7.98
C ILE A 222 3.97 -2.08 -6.94
N GLU A 223 4.33 -1.16 -6.03
CA GLU A 223 3.49 -0.73 -4.92
C GLU A 223 3.07 0.74 -5.05
N GLU A 224 2.23 1.16 -4.14
CA GLU A 224 1.64 2.49 -4.08
C GLU A 224 2.57 3.48 -3.36
N GLU A 225 2.73 4.68 -3.89
CA GLU A 225 3.50 5.73 -3.21
C GLU A 225 2.78 6.29 -1.97
N VAL A 226 1.55 5.89 -1.71
CA VAL A 226 0.87 6.18 -0.44
C VAL A 226 1.63 5.63 0.77
N GLU A 227 2.39 4.54 0.60
CA GLU A 227 3.29 4.01 1.62
C GLU A 227 4.40 5.01 1.99
N LEU A 228 4.80 5.90 1.06
CA LEU A 228 5.76 6.98 1.34
C LEU A 228 5.13 8.13 2.14
N LEU A 229 3.82 8.37 2.01
CA LEU A 229 3.09 9.33 2.83
C LEU A 229 2.99 8.91 4.30
N ASP A 230 3.15 7.62 4.59
CA ASP A 230 3.22 7.11 5.96
C ASP A 230 4.43 7.66 6.74
N LEU A 231 5.52 8.03 6.04
CA LEU A 231 6.69 8.65 6.69
C LEU A 231 6.32 9.97 7.39
N ASP A 232 5.21 10.57 6.98
CA ASP A 232 4.66 11.79 7.57
C ASP A 232 3.40 11.54 8.40
N PHE A 233 3.03 10.27 8.60
CA PHE A 233 1.79 9.88 9.27
C PHE A 233 0.56 10.61 8.70
N ALA A 234 0.46 10.74 7.36
CA ALA A 234 -0.60 11.49 6.68
C ALA A 234 -1.27 10.68 5.56
N SER A 235 -1.30 9.37 5.70
CA SER A 235 -1.83 8.44 4.71
C SER A 235 -3.05 7.68 5.23
N TYR A 236 -4.04 7.49 4.37
CA TYR A 236 -5.20 6.64 4.68
C TYR A 236 -4.81 5.15 4.82
N VAL A 237 -3.63 4.75 4.35
CA VAL A 237 -3.19 3.35 4.43
C VAL A 237 -2.94 2.90 5.88
N LEU A 238 -2.73 3.83 6.80
CA LEU A 238 -2.65 3.53 8.24
C LEU A 238 -3.92 2.83 8.76
N GLU A 239 -5.09 3.13 8.16
CA GLU A 239 -6.37 2.45 8.46
C GLU A 239 -6.41 0.97 8.01
N TRP A 240 -5.57 0.56 7.04
CA TRP A 240 -5.47 -0.83 6.58
C TRP A 240 -4.72 -1.74 7.56
N HIS A 241 -3.94 -1.14 8.46
CA HIS A 241 -3.12 -1.87 9.42
C HIS A 241 -3.74 -1.96 10.80
N ALA A 242 -4.63 -1.02 11.16
CA ALA A 242 -5.29 -0.95 12.46
C ALA A 242 -6.70 -0.35 12.36
N ARG A 243 -7.60 -0.72 13.27
CA ARG A 243 -8.90 -0.08 13.42
C ARG A 243 -8.74 1.21 14.21
N VAL A 244 -8.62 2.34 13.53
CA VAL A 244 -8.28 3.64 14.11
C VAL A 244 -9.26 4.74 13.71
N PRO A 245 -10.56 4.64 14.04
CA PRO A 245 -11.56 5.61 13.61
C PRO A 245 -11.27 7.04 14.12
N SER A 246 -10.72 7.21 15.33
CA SER A 246 -10.36 8.52 15.85
C SER A 246 -9.20 9.15 15.08
N TRP A 247 -8.23 8.35 14.62
CA TRP A 247 -7.17 8.82 13.75
C TRP A 247 -7.72 9.18 12.36
N ARG A 248 -8.63 8.39 11.79
CA ARG A 248 -9.31 8.70 10.53
C ARG A 248 -10.02 10.06 10.60
N ASP A 249 -10.77 10.32 11.68
CA ASP A 249 -11.49 11.57 11.85
C ASP A 249 -10.52 12.76 11.96
N PHE A 250 -9.36 12.56 12.60
CA PHE A 250 -8.27 13.53 12.64
C PHE A 250 -7.65 13.73 11.24
N TYR A 251 -7.39 12.65 10.49
CA TYR A 251 -6.84 12.68 9.13
C TYR A 251 -7.72 13.51 8.18
N TYR A 252 -9.05 13.43 8.31
CA TYR A 252 -9.97 14.24 7.49
C TYR A 252 -9.81 15.75 7.70
N GLY A 253 -9.27 16.18 8.82
CA GLY A 253 -8.98 17.58 9.13
C GLY A 253 -7.62 18.10 8.67
N LEU A 254 -6.75 17.22 8.11
CA LEU A 254 -5.41 17.61 7.67
C LEU A 254 -5.44 18.36 6.33
N ASP A 255 -4.62 19.39 6.19
CA ASP A 255 -4.30 19.97 4.89
C ASP A 255 -3.25 19.09 4.18
N GLN A 256 -3.70 18.36 3.17
CA GLN A 256 -2.85 17.42 2.45
C GLN A 256 -1.83 18.07 1.50
N ASN A 257 -1.90 19.38 1.24
CA ASN A 257 -0.95 20.07 0.36
C ASN A 257 0.51 19.92 0.85
N GLU A 258 0.75 20.10 2.15
CA GLU A 258 2.08 19.96 2.73
C GLU A 258 2.59 18.52 2.66
N HIS A 259 1.72 17.53 2.87
CA HIS A 259 2.06 16.12 2.82
C HIS A 259 2.39 15.66 1.39
N TYR A 260 1.67 16.15 0.39
CA TYR A 260 2.00 15.91 -1.02
C TYR A 260 3.30 16.61 -1.44
N ALA A 261 3.60 17.80 -0.92
CA ALA A 261 4.91 18.44 -1.11
C ALA A 261 6.04 17.61 -0.48
N TYR A 262 5.79 17.00 0.70
CA TYR A 262 6.71 16.06 1.32
C TYR A 262 6.91 14.79 0.49
N LEU A 263 5.83 14.21 -0.06
CA LEU A 263 5.90 13.09 -1.01
C LEU A 263 6.80 13.44 -2.21
N ARG A 264 6.63 14.63 -2.81
CA ARG A 264 7.51 15.08 -3.90
C ARG A 264 8.97 15.12 -3.49
N THR A 265 9.27 15.56 -2.26
CA THR A 265 10.63 15.55 -1.72
C THR A 265 11.20 14.15 -1.60
N ILE A 266 10.40 13.18 -1.15
CA ILE A 266 10.79 11.76 -1.10
C ILE A 266 11.10 11.24 -2.52
N LEU A 267 10.26 11.54 -3.50
CA LEU A 267 10.47 11.13 -4.89
C LEU A 267 11.74 11.76 -5.50
N LYS A 268 12.07 13.02 -5.16
CA LYS A 268 13.35 13.66 -5.53
C LYS A 268 14.54 12.91 -4.93
N ALA A 269 14.47 12.55 -3.66
CA ALA A 269 15.52 11.78 -2.98
C ALA A 269 15.70 10.38 -3.60
N LEU A 270 14.60 9.69 -3.92
CA LEU A 270 14.65 8.41 -4.63
C LEU A 270 15.20 8.56 -6.06
N THR A 271 14.89 9.66 -6.75
CA THR A 271 15.44 9.97 -8.07
C THR A 271 16.95 10.22 -7.99
N PHE A 272 17.42 10.92 -6.95
CA PHE A 272 18.85 11.10 -6.69
C PHE A 272 19.58 9.76 -6.50
N LEU A 273 19.01 8.86 -5.70
CA LEU A 273 19.63 7.56 -5.39
C LEU A 273 19.64 6.59 -6.57
N ARG A 274 18.64 6.67 -7.46
CA ARG A 274 18.38 5.65 -8.49
C ARG A 274 18.60 6.13 -9.93
N GLY A 275 18.86 7.42 -10.09
CA GLY A 275 19.00 8.08 -11.39
C GLY A 275 17.66 8.55 -11.98
N PRO A 276 17.70 9.48 -12.95
CA PRO A 276 16.53 10.14 -13.48
C PRO A 276 15.71 9.21 -14.40
N ARG A 277 14.41 9.11 -14.14
CA ARG A 277 13.38 8.50 -14.98
C ARG A 277 12.04 9.15 -14.68
N THR A 278 11.11 9.12 -15.64
CA THR A 278 9.75 9.62 -15.40
C THR A 278 8.97 8.66 -14.50
N TRP A 279 8.39 9.17 -13.44
CA TRP A 279 7.63 8.38 -12.48
C TRP A 279 6.29 7.90 -13.01
N VAL A 280 5.94 6.69 -12.63
CA VAL A 280 4.58 6.15 -12.69
C VAL A 280 4.15 5.87 -11.27
N LEU A 281 3.10 6.56 -10.84
CA LEU A 281 2.59 6.54 -9.48
C LEU A 281 1.17 5.95 -9.45
N LYS A 282 0.73 5.46 -8.29
CA LYS A 282 -0.60 4.88 -8.15
C LYS A 282 -1.04 4.89 -6.69
N SER A 283 -2.14 5.57 -6.37
CA SER A 283 -2.74 5.48 -5.04
C SER A 283 -4.25 5.69 -5.05
N PRO A 284 -5.00 4.89 -4.25
CA PRO A 284 -6.41 5.15 -3.98
C PRO A 284 -6.67 6.44 -3.21
N GLN A 285 -5.74 6.90 -2.36
CA GLN A 285 -5.85 8.15 -1.61
C GLN A 285 -6.03 9.36 -2.52
N HIS A 286 -5.47 9.31 -3.73
CA HIS A 286 -5.63 10.40 -4.69
C HIS A 286 -7.09 10.67 -5.05
N CYS A 287 -8.00 9.68 -4.95
CA CYS A 287 -9.42 9.91 -5.17
C CYS A 287 -9.99 11.03 -4.30
N GLU A 288 -9.49 11.21 -3.09
CA GLU A 288 -9.96 12.24 -2.17
C GLU A 288 -9.03 13.46 -2.09
N GLN A 289 -7.90 13.45 -2.79
CA GLN A 289 -6.85 14.46 -2.71
C GLN A 289 -6.44 15.02 -4.08
N LEU A 290 -7.39 15.17 -5.03
CA LEU A 290 -7.09 15.63 -6.39
C LEU A 290 -6.53 17.06 -6.41
N GLY A 291 -6.99 17.95 -5.52
CA GLY A 291 -6.44 19.29 -5.36
C GLY A 291 -4.96 19.29 -4.95
N PRO A 292 -4.58 18.69 -3.80
CA PRO A 292 -3.17 18.53 -3.41
C PRO A 292 -2.31 17.82 -4.45
N LEU A 293 -2.86 16.81 -5.13
CA LEU A 293 -2.17 16.08 -6.18
C LEU A 293 -1.75 17.01 -7.33
N ILE A 294 -2.70 17.75 -7.91
CA ILE A 294 -2.42 18.60 -9.08
C ILE A 294 -1.65 19.87 -8.71
N ASN A 295 -1.81 20.38 -7.47
CA ASN A 295 -0.99 21.46 -6.95
C ASN A 295 0.49 21.06 -6.86
N THR A 296 0.76 19.80 -6.55
CA THR A 296 2.12 19.26 -6.39
C THR A 296 2.72 18.80 -7.72
N PHE A 297 1.93 18.19 -8.60
CA PHE A 297 2.33 17.63 -9.89
C PHE A 297 1.47 18.23 -11.01
N SER A 298 1.63 19.53 -11.26
CA SER A 298 0.79 20.30 -12.18
C SER A 298 0.89 19.88 -13.65
N ASP A 299 1.96 19.18 -14.01
CA ASP A 299 2.23 18.63 -15.34
C ASP A 299 1.95 17.12 -15.46
N ALA A 300 1.34 16.53 -14.40
CA ALA A 300 1.01 15.12 -14.40
C ALA A 300 -0.05 14.75 -15.43
N THR A 301 0.03 13.53 -15.95
CA THR A 301 -1.07 12.89 -16.68
C THR A 301 -1.76 11.90 -15.76
N VAL A 302 -3.07 12.06 -15.55
CA VAL A 302 -3.82 11.27 -14.57
C VAL A 302 -4.75 10.28 -15.25
N ALA A 303 -4.58 9.00 -14.91
CA ALA A 303 -5.42 7.89 -15.38
C ALA A 303 -6.38 7.48 -14.25
N PHE A 304 -7.67 7.78 -14.41
CA PHE A 304 -8.71 7.36 -13.46
C PHE A 304 -9.24 5.98 -13.84
N THR A 305 -9.26 5.04 -12.91
CA THR A 305 -9.90 3.73 -13.12
C THR A 305 -11.20 3.65 -12.34
N HIS A 306 -12.28 3.24 -13.03
CA HIS A 306 -13.62 3.18 -12.47
C HIS A 306 -14.14 1.74 -12.46
N ARG A 307 -14.65 1.29 -11.31
CA ARG A 307 -15.24 -0.04 -11.11
C ARG A 307 -16.42 0.02 -10.17
N ASP A 308 -17.33 -0.97 -10.24
CA ASP A 308 -18.43 -1.11 -9.29
C ASP A 308 -17.91 -1.12 -7.85
N PRO A 309 -18.33 -0.15 -7.00
CA PRO A 309 -17.86 -0.07 -5.61
C PRO A 309 -18.16 -1.33 -4.79
N VAL A 310 -19.24 -2.07 -5.11
CA VAL A 310 -19.56 -3.34 -4.44
C VAL A 310 -18.44 -4.36 -4.65
N ALA A 311 -17.95 -4.51 -5.89
CA ALA A 311 -16.85 -5.42 -6.20
C ALA A 311 -15.56 -5.03 -5.48
N VAL A 312 -15.33 -3.73 -5.27
CA VAL A 312 -14.19 -3.21 -4.51
C VAL A 312 -14.34 -3.52 -3.02
N ILE A 313 -15.48 -3.15 -2.43
CA ILE A 313 -15.74 -3.29 -1.00
C ILE A 313 -15.67 -4.76 -0.59
N GLN A 314 -16.39 -5.65 -1.27
CA GLN A 314 -16.38 -7.09 -0.92
C GLN A 314 -14.97 -7.70 -0.95
N SER A 315 -14.15 -7.28 -1.92
CA SER A 315 -12.77 -7.75 -2.00
C SER A 315 -11.89 -7.19 -0.87
N ALA A 316 -12.03 -5.91 -0.56
CA ALA A 316 -11.28 -5.24 0.49
C ALA A 316 -11.61 -5.81 1.89
N VAL A 317 -12.91 -5.90 2.23
CA VAL A 317 -13.34 -6.40 3.54
C VAL A 317 -13.03 -7.87 3.74
N THR A 318 -13.07 -8.69 2.67
CA THR A 318 -12.65 -10.10 2.75
C THR A 318 -11.17 -10.21 3.05
N MET A 319 -10.32 -9.40 2.42
CA MET A 319 -8.89 -9.38 2.67
C MET A 319 -8.57 -8.95 4.10
N LEU A 320 -9.23 -7.91 4.60
CA LEU A 320 -9.05 -7.41 5.96
C LEU A 320 -9.53 -8.41 7.00
N ALA A 321 -10.74 -8.95 6.86
CA ALA A 321 -11.28 -9.97 7.75
C ALA A 321 -10.40 -11.23 7.77
N TYR A 322 -9.83 -11.63 6.62
CA TYR A 322 -8.87 -12.72 6.57
C TYR A 322 -7.59 -12.41 7.35
N GLY A 323 -7.07 -11.19 7.27
CA GLY A 323 -5.92 -10.74 8.05
C GLY A 323 -6.21 -10.64 9.56
N ASP A 324 -7.43 -10.26 9.92
CA ASP A 324 -7.87 -10.09 11.30
C ASP A 324 -7.83 -11.39 12.13
N ARG A 325 -7.79 -12.59 11.46
CA ARG A 325 -7.62 -13.89 12.16
C ARG A 325 -6.40 -13.99 13.08
N ILE A 326 -5.34 -13.22 12.80
CA ILE A 326 -4.13 -13.16 13.62
C ILE A 326 -3.89 -11.77 14.21
N ARG A 327 -4.55 -10.74 13.69
CA ARG A 327 -4.39 -9.36 14.15
C ARG A 327 -5.30 -9.02 15.31
N ARG A 328 -6.45 -9.69 15.41
CA ARG A 328 -7.49 -9.36 16.39
C ARG A 328 -7.89 -10.59 17.21
N HIS A 329 -8.35 -10.33 18.43
CA HIS A 329 -8.92 -11.39 19.29
C HIS A 329 -10.19 -11.96 18.68
N ASP A 330 -11.02 -11.10 18.05
CA ASP A 330 -12.25 -11.47 17.37
C ASP A 330 -12.33 -10.79 16.01
N VAL A 331 -12.80 -11.52 15.00
CA VAL A 331 -13.12 -10.95 13.69
C VAL A 331 -14.56 -10.45 13.73
N ASP A 332 -14.75 -9.19 13.34
CA ASP A 332 -16.06 -8.53 13.27
C ASP A 332 -16.33 -8.06 11.83
N PRO A 333 -16.89 -8.94 10.99
CA PRO A 333 -17.11 -8.64 9.56
C PRO A 333 -18.14 -7.53 9.34
N GLU A 334 -19.17 -7.43 10.19
CA GLU A 334 -20.21 -6.41 10.01
C GLU A 334 -19.66 -5.00 10.23
N SER A 335 -18.89 -4.80 11.31
CA SER A 335 -18.20 -3.53 11.55
C SER A 335 -17.20 -3.20 10.42
N LEU A 336 -16.51 -4.20 9.88
CA LEU A 336 -15.59 -4.00 8.75
C LEU A 336 -16.31 -3.51 7.51
N VAL A 337 -17.40 -4.16 7.11
CA VAL A 337 -18.10 -3.78 5.87
C VAL A 337 -18.74 -2.40 6.01
N ASP A 338 -19.28 -2.04 7.15
CA ASP A 338 -19.86 -0.73 7.39
C ASP A 338 -18.76 0.36 7.33
N TYR A 339 -17.65 0.16 8.05
CA TYR A 339 -16.51 1.10 8.05
C TYR A 339 -15.96 1.34 6.63
N TRP A 340 -15.70 0.27 5.89
CA TRP A 340 -15.10 0.41 4.56
C TRP A 340 -16.08 0.84 3.49
N THR A 341 -17.38 0.59 3.67
CA THR A 341 -18.41 1.19 2.81
C THR A 341 -18.44 2.70 2.97
N ASP A 342 -18.42 3.20 4.21
CA ASP A 342 -18.34 4.64 4.50
C ASP A 342 -17.04 5.25 3.95
N ARG A 343 -15.93 4.54 4.09
CA ARG A 343 -14.62 5.01 3.64
C ARG A 343 -14.54 5.11 2.11
N VAL A 344 -15.04 4.10 1.40
CA VAL A 344 -15.11 4.09 -0.07
C VAL A 344 -16.08 5.18 -0.57
N GLU A 345 -17.21 5.38 0.12
CA GLU A 345 -18.13 6.47 -0.21
C GLU A 345 -17.45 7.83 -0.08
N THR A 346 -16.70 8.07 0.99
CA THR A 346 -15.93 9.32 1.19
C THR A 346 -14.93 9.55 0.07
N LEU A 347 -14.14 8.54 -0.29
CA LEU A 347 -13.18 8.59 -1.41
C LEU A 347 -13.86 8.96 -2.73
N LEU A 348 -14.98 8.31 -3.04
CA LEU A 348 -15.68 8.52 -4.31
C LEU A 348 -16.46 9.84 -4.37
N ARG A 349 -17.03 10.30 -3.25
CA ARG A 349 -17.68 11.63 -3.21
C ARG A 349 -16.67 12.74 -3.44
N ALA A 350 -15.49 12.64 -2.83
CA ALA A 350 -14.42 13.59 -3.07
C ALA A 350 -13.92 13.51 -4.52
N CYS A 351 -13.75 12.29 -5.07
CA CYS A 351 -13.36 12.09 -6.46
C CYS A 351 -14.37 12.75 -7.44
N VAL A 352 -15.66 12.52 -7.25
CA VAL A 352 -16.71 13.12 -8.10
C VAL A 352 -16.70 14.66 -7.97
N ARG A 353 -16.58 15.18 -6.75
CA ARG A 353 -16.54 16.64 -6.49
C ARG A 353 -15.37 17.31 -7.21
N ASP A 354 -14.19 16.71 -7.14
CA ASP A 354 -12.92 17.35 -7.54
C ASP A 354 -12.41 16.88 -8.91
N ARG A 355 -13.10 15.93 -9.58
CA ARG A 355 -12.67 15.35 -10.86
C ARG A 355 -12.29 16.39 -11.91
N ASP A 356 -13.06 17.47 -11.98
CA ASP A 356 -12.93 18.50 -13.01
C ASP A 356 -11.79 19.52 -12.71
N LEU A 357 -11.10 19.40 -11.55
CA LEU A 357 -9.86 20.13 -11.28
C LEU A 357 -8.73 19.69 -12.22
N ILE A 358 -8.80 18.45 -12.77
CA ILE A 358 -7.81 17.92 -13.69
C ILE A 358 -8.35 17.97 -15.12
N PRO A 359 -7.77 18.80 -16.00
CA PRO A 359 -8.26 19.02 -17.36
C PRO A 359 -8.31 17.75 -18.21
N ALA A 360 -9.26 17.69 -19.15
CA ALA A 360 -9.44 16.55 -20.04
C ALA A 360 -8.21 16.22 -20.91
N ASN A 361 -7.37 17.21 -21.22
CA ASN A 361 -6.11 16.99 -21.96
C ASN A 361 -4.96 16.47 -21.08
N GLN A 362 -5.14 16.42 -19.76
CA GLN A 362 -4.20 15.84 -18.79
C GLN A 362 -4.75 14.60 -18.11
N SER A 363 -5.96 14.15 -18.45
CA SER A 363 -6.58 13.02 -17.77
C SER A 363 -7.37 12.11 -18.68
N LEU A 364 -7.56 10.86 -18.23
CA LEU A 364 -8.36 9.85 -18.91
C LEU A 364 -9.16 9.05 -17.90
N ASP A 365 -10.49 8.98 -18.08
CA ASP A 365 -11.36 8.06 -17.35
C ASP A 365 -11.38 6.70 -18.06
N ILE A 366 -11.14 5.63 -17.30
CA ILE A 366 -10.94 4.27 -17.79
C ILE A 366 -11.90 3.34 -17.05
N ALA A 367 -12.87 2.79 -17.73
CA ALA A 367 -13.74 1.79 -17.15
C ALA A 367 -12.96 0.47 -16.95
N PHE A 368 -13.14 -0.20 -15.81
CA PHE A 368 -12.45 -1.46 -15.47
C PHE A 368 -12.60 -2.54 -16.55
N HIS A 369 -13.79 -2.63 -17.16
CA HIS A 369 -14.03 -3.61 -18.22
C HIS A 369 -13.24 -3.34 -19.50
N ASP A 370 -12.80 -2.09 -19.73
CA ASP A 370 -11.98 -1.71 -20.89
C ASP A 370 -10.50 -2.09 -20.70
N LEU A 371 -10.07 -2.31 -19.45
CA LEU A 371 -8.75 -2.89 -19.14
C LEU A 371 -8.65 -4.39 -19.52
N ASN A 372 -9.51 -4.85 -20.40
CA ASN A 372 -9.49 -6.20 -20.93
C ASN A 372 -9.69 -6.15 -22.44
N GLY A 373 -8.59 -6.05 -23.17
CA GLY A 373 -8.57 -6.04 -24.65
C GLY A 373 -8.47 -4.66 -25.30
N LYS A 374 -8.51 -3.55 -24.50
CA LYS A 374 -8.31 -2.18 -25.02
C LYS A 374 -7.05 -1.51 -24.43
N GLU A 375 -6.19 -2.26 -23.76
CA GLU A 375 -5.05 -1.75 -23.01
C GLU A 375 -4.12 -0.90 -23.89
N LEU A 376 -3.79 -1.36 -25.10
CA LEU A 376 -2.92 -0.61 -26.00
C LEU A 376 -3.55 0.71 -26.47
N THR A 377 -4.83 0.72 -26.71
CA THR A 377 -5.57 1.96 -27.06
C THR A 377 -5.60 2.94 -25.90
N ILE A 378 -5.75 2.44 -24.67
CA ILE A 378 -5.69 3.25 -23.44
C ILE A 378 -4.29 3.86 -23.32
N LEU A 379 -3.23 3.08 -23.50
CA LEU A 379 -1.85 3.56 -23.44
C LEU A 379 -1.56 4.60 -24.51
N GLU A 380 -2.04 4.41 -25.76
CA GLU A 380 -1.89 5.40 -26.84
C GLU A 380 -2.46 6.76 -26.44
N LYS A 381 -3.65 6.78 -25.83
CA LYS A 381 -4.26 8.01 -25.32
C LYS A 381 -3.47 8.61 -24.17
N LEU A 382 -3.07 7.81 -23.18
CA LEU A 382 -2.30 8.29 -22.03
C LEU A 382 -0.95 8.87 -22.45
N TYR A 383 -0.24 8.21 -23.36
CA TYR A 383 1.03 8.71 -23.89
C TYR A 383 0.84 9.99 -24.72
N GLY A 384 -0.26 10.08 -25.47
CA GLY A 384 -0.64 11.30 -26.18
C GLY A 384 -0.88 12.48 -25.22
N HIS A 385 -1.66 12.29 -24.14
CA HIS A 385 -1.88 13.31 -23.12
C HIS A 385 -0.58 13.67 -22.36
N ASN A 386 0.26 12.67 -22.11
CA ASN A 386 1.56 12.88 -21.47
C ASN A 386 2.56 13.56 -22.42
N GLY A 387 2.27 13.66 -23.74
CA GLY A 387 3.15 14.19 -24.78
C GLY A 387 4.46 13.40 -24.90
N THR A 388 4.40 12.10 -24.64
CA THR A 388 5.52 11.16 -24.79
C THR A 388 5.24 10.20 -25.92
N ASP A 389 6.21 9.98 -26.81
CA ASP A 389 6.03 9.05 -27.92
C ASP A 389 5.95 7.61 -27.42
N MET A 390 4.95 6.87 -27.90
CA MET A 390 4.83 5.44 -27.72
C MET A 390 5.71 4.71 -28.76
N THR A 391 6.98 4.51 -28.42
CA THR A 391 7.97 3.91 -29.32
C THR A 391 7.65 2.44 -29.63
N GLY A 392 8.25 1.91 -30.72
CA GLY A 392 8.13 0.48 -31.05
C GLY A 392 8.63 -0.43 -29.91
N GLU A 393 9.68 -0.01 -29.18
CA GLU A 393 10.23 -0.73 -28.04
C GLU A 393 9.24 -0.74 -26.87
N ALA A 394 8.60 0.40 -26.54
CA ALA A 394 7.55 0.46 -25.53
C ALA A 394 6.36 -0.43 -25.91
N LYS A 395 5.89 -0.40 -27.17
CA LYS A 395 4.81 -1.30 -27.64
C LYS A 395 5.17 -2.78 -27.48
N ALA A 396 6.40 -3.15 -27.79
CA ALA A 396 6.89 -4.52 -27.63
C ALA A 396 6.90 -4.94 -26.13
N ALA A 397 7.36 -4.04 -25.26
CA ALA A 397 7.37 -4.28 -23.82
C ALA A 397 5.95 -4.46 -23.24
N PHE A 398 4.99 -3.63 -23.67
CA PHE A 398 3.58 -3.78 -23.29
C PHE A 398 3.00 -5.10 -23.76
N GLY A 399 3.27 -5.51 -25.01
CA GLY A 399 2.85 -6.80 -25.53
C GLY A 399 3.43 -7.98 -24.76
N ALA A 400 4.72 -7.91 -24.40
CA ALA A 400 5.39 -8.93 -23.59
C ALA A 400 4.79 -9.02 -22.17
N TYR A 401 4.52 -7.87 -21.53
CA TYR A 401 3.87 -7.83 -20.23
C TYR A 401 2.48 -8.49 -20.27
N LEU A 402 1.63 -8.13 -21.25
CA LEU A 402 0.30 -8.68 -21.41
C LEU A 402 0.33 -10.20 -21.65
N ALA A 403 1.24 -10.67 -22.50
CA ALA A 403 1.41 -12.10 -22.76
C ALA A 403 1.88 -12.88 -21.53
N GLY A 404 2.76 -12.29 -20.71
CA GLY A 404 3.31 -12.91 -19.50
C GLY A 404 2.37 -12.86 -18.29
N ASN A 405 1.34 -11.99 -18.32
CA ASN A 405 0.42 -11.76 -17.20
C ASN A 405 -1.06 -11.89 -17.61
N PRO A 406 -1.48 -13.06 -18.12
CA PRO A 406 -2.88 -13.28 -18.48
C PRO A 406 -3.78 -13.17 -17.27
N ARG A 407 -4.99 -12.68 -17.47
CA ARG A 407 -6.00 -12.52 -16.41
C ARG A 407 -6.28 -13.87 -15.73
N GLY A 408 -6.29 -13.88 -14.40
CA GLY A 408 -6.50 -15.09 -13.61
C GLY A 408 -5.27 -15.97 -13.43
N LYS A 409 -4.06 -15.52 -13.80
CA LYS A 409 -2.79 -16.22 -13.61
C LYS A 409 -2.59 -16.74 -12.17
N HIS A 410 -3.07 -16.01 -11.17
CA HIS A 410 -2.95 -16.34 -9.74
C HIS A 410 -4.24 -16.95 -9.15
N GLY A 411 -5.16 -17.47 -9.99
CA GLY A 411 -6.47 -17.97 -9.57
C GLY A 411 -7.50 -16.85 -9.41
N ARG A 412 -8.66 -17.21 -8.89
CA ARG A 412 -9.74 -16.25 -8.58
C ARG A 412 -10.20 -16.45 -7.15
N MET A 413 -10.36 -15.36 -6.42
CA MET A 413 -11.07 -15.36 -5.14
C MET A 413 -12.56 -15.21 -5.41
N ARG A 414 -13.36 -16.07 -4.80
CA ARG A 414 -14.81 -15.93 -4.73
C ARG A 414 -15.16 -15.18 -3.44
N TYR A 415 -15.89 -14.10 -3.58
CA TYR A 415 -16.35 -13.28 -2.47
C TYR A 415 -17.82 -13.60 -2.19
N GLU A 416 -18.19 -13.72 -0.91
CA GLU A 416 -19.54 -14.08 -0.46
C GLU A 416 -20.04 -13.03 0.54
N LEU A 417 -20.39 -11.84 0.02
CA LEU A 417 -20.74 -10.66 0.83
C LEU A 417 -21.91 -10.91 1.78
N GLU A 418 -23.00 -11.48 1.30
CA GLU A 418 -24.18 -11.77 2.15
C GLU A 418 -23.88 -12.80 3.22
N ARG A 419 -23.14 -13.84 2.87
CA ARG A 419 -22.81 -14.94 3.78
C ARG A 419 -21.89 -14.50 4.93
N HIS A 420 -20.90 -13.67 4.65
CA HIS A 420 -19.85 -13.34 5.61
C HIS A 420 -20.06 -12.00 6.31
N PHE A 421 -20.78 -11.07 5.66
CA PHE A 421 -20.88 -9.69 6.10
C PHE A 421 -22.32 -9.22 6.34
N SER A 422 -23.31 -10.09 6.15
CA SER A 422 -24.75 -9.79 6.35
C SER A 422 -25.23 -8.53 5.61
N ARG A 423 -24.67 -8.27 4.43
CA ARG A 423 -25.01 -7.12 3.58
C ARG A 423 -25.30 -7.58 2.15
N SER A 424 -26.40 -7.10 1.56
CA SER A 424 -26.67 -7.36 0.14
C SER A 424 -25.85 -6.43 -0.76
N PRO A 425 -25.49 -6.89 -1.98
CA PRO A 425 -24.87 -6.02 -2.98
C PRO A 425 -25.70 -4.77 -3.30
N GLU A 426 -27.03 -4.89 -3.31
CA GLU A 426 -27.97 -3.82 -3.61
C GLU A 426 -28.00 -2.76 -2.52
N ASP A 427 -27.97 -3.15 -1.24
CA ASP A 427 -27.93 -2.22 -0.11
C ASP A 427 -26.68 -1.34 -0.18
N ILE A 428 -25.52 -1.97 -0.45
CA ILE A 428 -24.27 -1.23 -0.62
C ILE A 428 -24.34 -0.35 -1.87
N ARG A 429 -24.78 -0.90 -3.02
CA ARG A 429 -24.77 -0.19 -4.30
C ARG A 429 -25.63 1.05 -4.31
N SER A 430 -26.76 1.02 -3.61
CA SER A 430 -27.68 2.17 -3.51
C SER A 430 -27.02 3.43 -2.94
N ARG A 431 -25.96 3.28 -2.15
CA ARG A 431 -25.19 4.41 -1.61
C ARG A 431 -24.30 5.12 -2.65
N PHE A 432 -24.10 4.50 -3.82
CA PHE A 432 -23.16 4.96 -4.86
C PHE A 432 -23.85 5.43 -6.15
N ASP A 433 -25.16 5.68 -6.15
CA ASP A 433 -25.87 6.15 -7.35
C ASP A 433 -25.21 7.40 -7.94
N PHE A 434 -24.74 8.36 -7.10
CA PHE A 434 -24.02 9.56 -7.53
C PHE A 434 -22.76 9.26 -8.37
N TYR A 435 -22.12 8.12 -8.13
CA TYR A 435 -20.91 7.69 -8.84
C TYR A 435 -21.25 7.06 -10.18
N PHE A 436 -22.30 6.23 -10.23
CA PHE A 436 -22.81 5.65 -11.48
C PHE A 436 -23.41 6.70 -12.41
N GLU A 437 -24.00 7.78 -11.86
CA GLU A 437 -24.50 8.92 -12.64
C GLU A 437 -23.36 9.73 -13.29
N ARG A 438 -22.21 9.79 -12.62
CA ARG A 438 -21.06 10.58 -13.08
C ARG A 438 -20.15 9.83 -14.06
N PHE A 439 -19.99 8.52 -13.89
CA PHE A 439 -19.04 7.71 -14.65
C PHE A 439 -19.70 6.49 -15.29
N ASP A 440 -19.19 6.08 -16.46
CA ASP A 440 -19.64 4.86 -17.14
C ASP A 440 -19.12 3.60 -16.43
N VAL A 441 -19.79 3.22 -15.34
CA VAL A 441 -19.44 2.05 -14.53
C VAL A 441 -20.48 0.97 -14.68
N ARG A 442 -20.06 -0.23 -15.06
CA ARG A 442 -20.93 -1.39 -15.13
C ARG A 442 -21.14 -2.00 -13.75
N LYS A 443 -22.41 -2.28 -13.42
CA LYS A 443 -22.76 -3.06 -12.22
C LYS A 443 -22.26 -4.49 -12.40
N GLU A 444 -21.44 -4.97 -11.47
CA GLU A 444 -20.95 -6.35 -11.44
C GLU A 444 -21.91 -7.24 -10.62
N GLN A 445 -21.98 -8.54 -10.99
CA GLN A 445 -22.80 -9.53 -10.28
C GLN A 445 -22.05 -10.09 -9.06
#